data_77ba0417bf797b2e5081a6046d42cb99
#
_entry.id   77ba0417bf797b2e5081a6046d42cb99
#
_cell.length_a   1.000
_cell.length_b   1.000
_cell.length_c   1.000
_cell.angle_alpha   90.00
_cell.angle_beta   90.00
_cell.angle_gamma   90.00
#
_symmetry.space_group_name_H-M   'P 1'
#
loop_
_entity.id
_entity.type
_entity.pdbx_description
1 polymer ?
#
loop_
_entity_poly.entity_id
_entity_poly.type
_entity_poly.pdbx_seq_one_letter_code
_entity_poly.pdbx_strand_id
1 'polypeptide(L)'
;MKQVVQIRCKNNKKTQKVANGSTLSDIFSSFNLKMEHGPVSAKVNNKVEGMHYRVYNNKDIEFLDMCTSSGSRAYTRTLFFVLCKAVQDLYPGHDVVIDIPVSNGFYVDVRLERDVTAEDVDCIRKRMQEIVDARMPIRRYMVPTEDAIALFEEKGDVEKVKLLRTSGSLYTTYYKIGEYVDFYYGTLLTNTSQLYLFGLEKYYDGMLLRIPSLQNPDELGEVTRQDKMFEIFKEHHHWQDIIGIRTVGDFNAAVDAGHATDVVNISEALQEKKIAQIAEQIAARPGVKLVLLAGPSSSGKTTSCKRLSIQLAVNGLKPLQISLDDYFVDRERTPKDENGEYDYESIYALDLQKINDQFNALFRGEEVELPKYDFQSGKSKKSGQRLKMNDNNVLVVEGIHALNPELTAQIPNEQIFRVYASALTTILLDNHNYIPTTDNRLLRRIIRDYKYRGVSAQDTIHRWPSVRAGENKWIFPFQENADAMLNTAMLYELAVIKMQAEPLLEQVPENCDEYAEAYRLLKFLKYFKGIPFNNLPPTSLLREFLGGSSFHY
;
A
#
# COMPACT_ATOMS: atom_id res chain seq x y z
N MET A 1 0.41 -1.92 50.24
CA MET A 1 1.54 -1.85 49.27
C MET A 1 0.96 -1.61 47.90
N LYS A 2 1.47 -0.59 47.15
CA LYS A 2 1.07 -0.43 45.74
C LYS A 2 1.54 -1.69 45.00
N GLN A 3 0.64 -2.36 44.29
CA GLN A 3 1.00 -3.49 43.43
C GLN A 3 1.99 -2.99 42.37
N VAL A 4 3.05 -3.74 42.14
CA VAL A 4 4.07 -3.43 41.12
C VAL A 4 4.10 -4.53 40.07
N VAL A 5 4.43 -4.15 38.85
CA VAL A 5 4.63 -5.05 37.72
C VAL A 5 6.07 -4.93 37.22
N GLN A 6 6.58 -6.01 36.66
CA GLN A 6 7.93 -6.08 36.12
C GLN A 6 7.91 -5.79 34.62
N ILE A 7 8.70 -4.82 34.18
CA ILE A 7 8.84 -4.42 32.80
C ILE A 7 10.25 -4.71 32.32
N ARG A 8 10.37 -5.47 31.23
CA ARG A 8 11.61 -5.64 30.48
C ARG A 8 11.60 -4.71 29.27
N CYS A 9 12.49 -3.72 29.28
CA CYS A 9 12.64 -2.79 28.16
C CYS A 9 13.62 -3.36 27.13
N LYS A 10 13.15 -3.62 25.90
CA LYS A 10 13.99 -4.16 24.81
C LYS A 10 15.04 -3.14 24.31
N ASN A 11 14.75 -1.83 24.36
CA ASN A 11 15.65 -0.78 23.86
C ASN A 11 16.99 -0.72 24.60
N ASN A 12 17.00 -0.92 25.93
CA ASN A 12 18.22 -0.89 26.74
C ASN A 12 18.52 -2.20 27.47
N LYS A 13 17.71 -3.25 27.23
CA LYS A 13 17.81 -4.60 27.82
C LYS A 13 17.71 -4.62 29.36
N LYS A 14 17.16 -3.54 29.98
CA LYS A 14 16.98 -3.44 31.43
C LYS A 14 15.59 -3.92 31.84
N THR A 15 15.53 -4.38 33.10
CA THR A 15 14.28 -4.77 33.75
C THR A 15 14.06 -3.92 35.00
N GLN A 16 12.87 -3.35 35.16
CA GLN A 16 12.50 -2.53 36.32
C GLN A 16 11.09 -2.90 36.83
N LYS A 17 10.86 -2.61 38.11
CA LYS A 17 9.52 -2.68 38.72
C LYS A 17 8.88 -1.29 38.65
N VAL A 18 7.69 -1.21 38.08
CA VAL A 18 6.89 0.01 37.99
C VAL A 18 5.55 -0.17 38.70
N ALA A 19 4.87 0.94 39.04
CA ALA A 19 3.57 0.86 39.68
C ALA A 19 2.54 0.24 38.70
N ASN A 20 1.68 -0.63 39.22
CA ASN A 20 0.55 -1.18 38.45
C ASN A 20 -0.35 -0.04 37.94
N GLY A 21 -0.72 -0.08 36.65
CA GLY A 21 -1.48 0.97 35.99
C GLY A 21 -0.68 2.15 35.45
N SER A 22 0.68 2.12 35.51
CA SER A 22 1.53 3.10 34.87
C SER A 22 1.29 3.12 33.37
N THR A 23 1.30 4.32 32.76
CA THR A 23 1.24 4.47 31.30
C THR A 23 2.58 4.16 30.66
N LEU A 24 2.60 3.90 29.34
CA LEU A 24 3.85 3.75 28.59
C LEU A 24 4.70 5.02 28.66
N SER A 25 4.08 6.22 28.71
CA SER A 25 4.79 7.49 28.91
C SER A 25 5.51 7.55 30.26
N ASP A 26 4.84 7.13 31.37
CA ASP A 26 5.46 7.05 32.70
C ASP A 26 6.63 6.05 32.72
N ILE A 27 6.42 4.90 32.06
CA ILE A 27 7.43 3.83 31.98
C ILE A 27 8.65 4.31 31.18
N PHE A 28 8.45 4.96 30.03
CA PHE A 28 9.54 5.54 29.23
C PHE A 28 10.42 6.46 30.07
N SER A 29 9.78 7.38 30.79
CA SER A 29 10.48 8.33 31.68
C SER A 29 11.28 7.61 32.78
N SER A 30 10.74 6.53 33.34
CA SER A 30 11.39 5.76 34.42
C SER A 30 12.65 5.01 33.96
N PHE A 31 12.73 4.64 32.66
CA PHE A 31 13.91 3.97 32.09
C PHE A 31 15.03 4.92 31.66
N ASN A 32 14.81 6.25 31.73
CA ASN A 32 15.75 7.29 31.27
C ASN A 32 16.25 7.05 29.84
N LEU A 33 15.36 6.61 28.95
CA LEU A 33 15.68 6.40 27.55
C LEU A 33 15.78 7.75 26.83
N LYS A 34 16.71 7.83 25.88
CA LYS A 34 16.82 8.97 24.97
C LYS A 34 16.44 8.51 23.57
N MET A 35 15.51 9.20 22.97
CA MET A 35 15.09 9.09 21.58
C MET A 35 15.04 10.50 21.02
N GLU A 36 15.61 10.75 19.87
CA GLU A 36 15.83 12.08 19.30
C GLU A 36 14.50 12.83 19.14
N HIS A 37 13.48 12.16 18.63
CA HIS A 37 12.13 12.73 18.45
C HIS A 37 11.12 12.18 19.48
N GLY A 38 11.61 11.60 20.56
CA GLY A 38 10.78 10.98 21.59
C GLY A 38 10.07 9.70 21.15
N PRO A 39 9.43 9.00 22.11
CA PRO A 39 8.65 7.82 21.80
C PRO A 39 7.29 8.23 21.22
N VAL A 40 6.89 7.63 20.10
CA VAL A 40 5.59 7.86 19.46
C VAL A 40 4.60 6.73 19.73
N SER A 41 5.10 5.52 19.97
CA SER A 41 4.33 4.32 20.34
C SER A 41 5.26 3.30 21.00
N ALA A 42 4.74 2.14 21.38
CA ALA A 42 5.58 1.03 21.83
C ALA A 42 4.99 -0.32 21.42
N LYS A 43 5.84 -1.32 21.19
CA LYS A 43 5.41 -2.73 21.15
C LYS A 43 5.32 -3.25 22.58
N VAL A 44 4.15 -3.70 22.99
CA VAL A 44 3.89 -4.36 24.27
C VAL A 44 3.61 -5.83 23.99
N ASN A 45 4.54 -6.72 24.35
CA ASN A 45 4.52 -8.12 23.92
C ASN A 45 4.24 -8.24 22.41
N ASN A 46 4.99 -7.52 21.59
CA ASN A 46 4.89 -7.45 20.14
C ASN A 46 3.56 -6.92 19.55
N LYS A 47 2.68 -6.33 20.36
CA LYS A 47 1.51 -5.55 19.89
C LYS A 47 1.81 -4.06 19.98
N VAL A 48 1.56 -3.31 18.91
CA VAL A 48 1.77 -1.85 18.92
C VAL A 48 0.65 -1.17 19.69
N GLU A 49 1.04 -0.43 20.72
CA GLU A 49 0.16 0.35 21.59
C GLU A 49 0.59 1.83 21.63
N GLY A 50 -0.38 2.72 21.81
CA GLY A 50 -0.12 4.14 22.00
C GLY A 50 0.43 4.43 23.40
N MET A 51 1.11 5.56 23.56
CA MET A 51 1.76 5.95 24.81
C MET A 51 0.78 6.15 26.00
N HIS A 52 -0.53 6.19 25.73
CA HIS A 52 -1.59 6.18 26.76
C HIS A 52 -1.84 4.81 27.40
N TYR A 53 -1.35 3.74 26.79
CA TYR A 53 -1.61 2.37 27.23
C TYR A 53 -1.14 2.17 28.68
N ARG A 54 -1.97 1.54 29.51
CA ARG A 54 -1.68 1.24 30.92
C ARG A 54 -1.30 -0.21 31.09
N VAL A 55 -0.24 -0.45 31.86
CA VAL A 55 0.29 -1.80 32.09
C VAL A 55 -0.15 -2.31 33.46
N TYR A 56 -0.82 -3.48 33.46
CA TYR A 56 -1.38 -4.12 34.67
C TYR A 56 -0.72 -5.47 35.02
N ASN A 57 0.20 -5.95 34.19
CA ASN A 57 0.95 -7.20 34.42
C ASN A 57 2.34 -7.09 33.81
N ASN A 58 3.20 -8.09 34.04
CA ASN A 58 4.55 -8.10 33.47
C ASN A 58 4.54 -8.06 31.95
N LYS A 59 5.38 -7.24 31.36
CA LYS A 59 5.45 -7.00 29.92
C LYS A 59 6.88 -6.80 29.43
N ASP A 60 7.08 -7.24 28.20
CA ASP A 60 8.20 -6.82 27.37
C ASP A 60 7.77 -5.59 26.56
N ILE A 61 8.55 -4.52 26.63
CA ILE A 61 8.24 -3.25 25.97
C ILE A 61 9.42 -2.82 25.10
N GLU A 62 9.11 -2.45 23.85
CA GLU A 62 10.03 -1.81 22.92
C GLU A 62 9.41 -0.47 22.49
N PHE A 63 10.02 0.64 22.91
CA PHE A 63 9.58 1.97 22.50
C PHE A 63 10.00 2.25 21.07
N LEU A 64 9.10 2.86 20.30
CA LEU A 64 9.23 3.14 18.88
C LEU A 64 9.19 4.64 18.63
N ASP A 65 10.11 5.11 17.82
CA ASP A 65 10.19 6.49 17.34
C ASP A 65 9.64 6.63 15.91
N MET A 66 9.81 7.82 15.33
CA MET A 66 9.40 8.13 13.97
C MET A 66 10.15 7.34 12.89
N CYS A 67 11.36 6.83 13.17
CA CYS A 67 12.16 6.05 12.23
C CYS A 67 11.61 4.63 11.99
N THR A 68 10.65 4.20 12.81
CA THR A 68 9.97 2.91 12.61
C THR A 68 8.70 3.07 11.79
N SER A 69 8.35 2.06 10.98
CA SER A 69 7.09 2.09 10.21
C SER A 69 5.85 2.28 11.08
N SER A 70 5.82 1.71 12.28
CA SER A 70 4.70 1.86 13.22
C SER A 70 4.65 3.25 13.85
N GLY A 71 5.80 3.82 14.17
CA GLY A 71 5.90 5.18 14.69
C GLY A 71 5.53 6.22 13.63
N SER A 72 6.05 6.08 12.41
CA SER A 72 5.68 6.94 11.28
C SER A 72 4.17 6.93 11.04
N ARG A 73 3.52 5.75 11.09
CA ARG A 73 2.06 5.65 10.96
C ARG A 73 1.30 6.39 12.09
N ALA A 74 1.80 6.34 13.31
CA ALA A 74 1.17 7.07 14.43
C ALA A 74 1.33 8.59 14.28
N TYR A 75 2.50 9.05 13.86
CA TYR A 75 2.79 10.44 13.55
C TYR A 75 1.87 10.96 12.43
N THR A 76 1.84 10.24 11.31
CA THR A 76 1.02 10.59 10.14
C THR A 76 -0.47 10.69 10.47
N ARG A 77 -1.04 9.72 11.21
CA ARG A 77 -2.45 9.81 11.65
C ARG A 77 -2.70 11.00 12.56
N THR A 78 -1.73 11.37 13.39
CA THR A 78 -1.85 12.55 14.24
C THR A 78 -1.82 13.83 13.41
N LEU A 79 -1.01 13.88 12.34
CA LEU A 79 -1.07 15.00 11.38
C LEU A 79 -2.42 15.10 10.68
N PHE A 80 -3.01 13.96 10.28
CA PHE A 80 -4.37 13.93 9.72
C PHE A 80 -5.38 14.50 10.70
N PHE A 81 -5.30 14.08 11.97
CA PHE A 81 -6.19 14.56 13.02
C PHE A 81 -6.07 16.07 13.24
N VAL A 82 -4.86 16.62 13.23
CA VAL A 82 -4.60 18.06 13.37
C VAL A 82 -5.05 18.81 12.12
N LEU A 83 -4.84 18.26 10.92
CA LEU A 83 -5.31 18.83 9.66
C LEU A 83 -6.84 18.92 9.62
N CYS A 84 -7.54 17.83 9.91
CA CYS A 84 -9.01 17.80 9.93
C CYS A 84 -9.58 18.78 10.96
N LYS A 85 -8.96 18.87 12.15
CA LYS A 85 -9.31 19.89 13.14
C LYS A 85 -9.08 21.31 12.61
N ALA A 86 -7.96 21.59 11.96
CA ALA A 86 -7.66 22.90 11.41
C ALA A 86 -8.68 23.33 10.33
N VAL A 87 -9.05 22.39 9.45
CA VAL A 87 -10.10 22.63 8.44
C VAL A 87 -11.45 22.88 9.12
N GLN A 88 -11.84 22.05 10.10
CA GLN A 88 -13.10 22.25 10.83
C GLN A 88 -13.15 23.60 11.56
N ASP A 89 -12.02 24.10 12.08
CA ASP A 89 -11.95 25.40 12.75
C ASP A 89 -12.11 26.57 11.76
N LEU A 90 -11.62 26.44 10.52
CA LEU A 90 -11.64 27.49 9.51
C LEU A 90 -12.85 27.41 8.57
N TYR A 91 -13.28 26.19 8.25
CA TYR A 91 -14.35 25.89 7.30
C TYR A 91 -15.35 24.90 7.92
N PRO A 92 -16.13 25.33 8.94
CA PRO A 92 -17.07 24.45 9.62
C PRO A 92 -18.09 23.84 8.66
N GLY A 93 -18.34 22.54 8.81
CA GLY A 93 -19.32 21.82 8.00
C GLY A 93 -18.81 21.34 6.63
N HIS A 94 -17.54 21.57 6.30
CA HIS A 94 -16.92 21.06 5.08
C HIS A 94 -16.13 19.78 5.35
N ASP A 95 -16.28 18.80 4.45
CA ASP A 95 -15.59 17.52 4.52
C ASP A 95 -14.13 17.64 4.10
N VAL A 96 -13.28 16.84 4.75
CA VAL A 96 -11.89 16.60 4.37
C VAL A 96 -11.78 15.15 3.94
N VAL A 97 -11.15 14.90 2.80
CA VAL A 97 -10.83 13.54 2.35
C VAL A 97 -9.31 13.40 2.29
N ILE A 98 -8.78 12.50 3.09
CA ILE A 98 -7.37 12.10 3.05
C ILE A 98 -7.30 10.88 2.14
N ASP A 99 -6.83 11.10 0.93
CA ASP A 99 -7.05 10.16 -0.13
C ASP A 99 -5.82 9.25 -0.35
N ILE A 100 -4.87 9.69 -1.12
CA ILE A 100 -3.81 8.85 -1.65
C ILE A 100 -2.43 9.29 -1.20
N PRO A 101 -1.53 8.33 -0.91
CA PRO A 101 -0.11 8.65 -0.78
C PRO A 101 0.47 9.01 -2.15
N VAL A 102 1.02 10.21 -2.28
CA VAL A 102 1.62 10.74 -3.51
C VAL A 102 2.78 11.66 -3.13
N SER A 103 3.82 11.67 -3.95
CA SER A 103 4.95 12.63 -3.81
C SER A 103 5.55 12.68 -2.39
N ASN A 104 5.76 11.52 -1.75
CA ASN A 104 6.26 11.41 -0.37
C ASN A 104 5.38 12.13 0.68
N GLY A 105 4.09 12.26 0.41
CA GLY A 105 3.07 12.86 1.27
C GLY A 105 1.72 12.25 0.99
N PHE A 106 0.66 13.02 1.27
CA PHE A 106 -0.73 12.60 1.05
C PHE A 106 -1.50 13.69 0.33
N TYR A 107 -2.18 13.31 -0.73
CA TYR A 107 -3.16 14.18 -1.36
C TYR A 107 -4.37 14.32 -0.45
N VAL A 108 -4.80 15.56 -0.25
CA VAL A 108 -5.94 15.92 0.59
C VAL A 108 -6.87 16.79 -0.22
N ASP A 109 -8.12 16.37 -0.26
CA ASP A 109 -9.23 17.13 -0.85
C ASP A 109 -10.07 17.76 0.28
N VAL A 110 -10.29 19.07 0.20
CA VAL A 110 -11.24 19.77 1.07
C VAL A 110 -12.43 20.17 0.20
N ARG A 111 -13.58 19.57 0.48
CA ARG A 111 -14.80 19.75 -0.31
C ARG A 111 -15.46 21.09 -0.03
N LEU A 112 -14.82 22.17 -0.49
CA LEU A 112 -15.43 23.50 -0.51
C LEU A 112 -16.40 23.60 -1.70
N GLU A 113 -17.29 24.60 -1.70
CA GLU A 113 -18.15 24.90 -2.86
C GLU A 113 -17.36 25.48 -4.06
N ARG A 114 -16.07 25.66 -3.91
CA ARG A 114 -15.10 26.17 -4.89
C ARG A 114 -13.78 25.44 -4.77
N ASP A 115 -12.93 25.61 -5.77
CA ASP A 115 -11.56 25.07 -5.71
C ASP A 115 -10.78 25.65 -4.54
N VAL A 116 -9.96 24.82 -3.92
CA VAL A 116 -9.02 25.21 -2.86
C VAL A 116 -7.94 26.11 -3.47
N THR A 117 -7.72 27.29 -2.90
CA THR A 117 -6.68 28.24 -3.34
C THR A 117 -5.39 28.08 -2.56
N ALA A 118 -4.29 28.69 -3.03
CA ALA A 118 -3.04 28.72 -2.28
C ALA A 118 -3.17 29.47 -0.93
N GLU A 119 -4.05 30.49 -0.86
CA GLU A 119 -4.34 31.22 0.37
C GLU A 119 -5.06 30.34 1.40
N ASP A 120 -6.02 29.52 0.96
CA ASP A 120 -6.68 28.54 1.84
C ASP A 120 -5.66 27.57 2.44
N VAL A 121 -4.74 27.04 1.60
CA VAL A 121 -3.68 26.12 2.04
C VAL A 121 -2.78 26.79 3.08
N ASP A 122 -2.38 28.04 2.87
CA ASP A 122 -1.57 28.78 3.83
C ASP A 122 -2.32 29.05 5.14
N CYS A 123 -3.62 29.36 5.08
CA CYS A 123 -4.45 29.53 6.27
C CYS A 123 -4.56 28.22 7.08
N ILE A 124 -4.82 27.10 6.39
CA ILE A 124 -4.90 25.78 7.03
C ILE A 124 -3.55 25.42 7.65
N ARG A 125 -2.45 25.60 6.93
CA ARG A 125 -1.10 25.33 7.43
C ARG A 125 -0.77 26.14 8.68
N LYS A 126 -1.10 27.46 8.70
CA LYS A 126 -0.94 28.32 9.88
C LYS A 126 -1.78 27.81 11.05
N ARG A 127 -3.03 27.44 10.79
CA ARG A 127 -3.91 26.92 11.84
C ARG A 127 -3.41 25.59 12.42
N MET A 128 -2.88 24.68 11.59
CA MET A 128 -2.21 23.47 12.05
C MET A 128 -1.04 23.80 12.98
N GLN A 129 -0.19 24.77 12.61
CA GLN A 129 0.94 25.19 13.43
C GLN A 129 0.48 25.77 14.77
N GLU A 130 -0.56 26.61 14.80
CA GLU A 130 -1.15 27.12 16.04
C GLU A 130 -1.64 26.01 16.98
N ILE A 131 -2.26 24.95 16.43
CA ILE A 131 -2.70 23.78 17.19
C ILE A 131 -1.51 23.02 17.78
N VAL A 132 -0.42 22.88 17.02
CA VAL A 132 0.82 22.25 17.49
C VAL A 132 1.45 23.06 18.61
N ASP A 133 1.60 24.37 18.42
CA ASP A 133 2.21 25.30 19.38
C ASP A 133 1.41 25.41 20.68
N ALA A 134 0.09 25.25 20.60
CA ALA A 134 -0.80 25.21 21.77
C ALA A 134 -0.60 23.96 22.65
N ARG A 135 0.20 22.99 22.22
CA ARG A 135 0.55 21.78 22.99
C ARG A 135 -0.68 21.06 23.55
N MET A 136 -1.69 20.89 22.72
CA MET A 136 -2.96 20.32 23.14
C MET A 136 -2.84 18.83 23.43
N PRO A 137 -3.42 18.35 24.55
CA PRO A 137 -3.45 16.91 24.83
C PRO A 137 -4.40 16.20 23.86
N ILE A 138 -3.94 15.06 23.32
CA ILE A 138 -4.75 14.15 22.51
C ILE A 138 -5.25 13.04 23.44
N ARG A 139 -6.55 12.99 23.67
CA ARG A 139 -7.17 12.03 24.58
C ARG A 139 -7.78 10.87 23.79
N ARG A 140 -7.55 9.65 24.27
CA ARG A 140 -8.10 8.41 23.71
C ARG A 140 -9.26 7.92 24.57
N TYR A 141 -10.38 7.62 23.94
CA TYR A 141 -11.56 7.05 24.56
C TYR A 141 -11.88 5.70 23.92
N MET A 142 -12.34 4.76 24.73
CA MET A 142 -12.87 3.49 24.27
C MET A 142 -14.27 3.35 24.86
N VAL A 143 -15.26 3.24 24.00
CA VAL A 143 -16.68 3.22 24.36
C VAL A 143 -17.38 2.05 23.66
N PRO A 144 -18.57 1.63 24.11
CA PRO A 144 -19.44 0.77 23.31
C PRO A 144 -19.64 1.37 21.91
N THR A 145 -19.67 0.55 20.88
CA THR A 145 -19.76 1.03 19.49
C THR A 145 -21.03 1.85 19.24
N GLU A 146 -22.14 1.49 19.89
CA GLU A 146 -23.40 2.25 19.81
C GLU A 146 -23.25 3.69 20.31
N ASP A 147 -22.48 3.90 21.39
CA ASP A 147 -22.20 5.26 21.91
C ASP A 147 -21.33 6.05 20.92
N ALA A 148 -20.37 5.40 20.27
CA ALA A 148 -19.56 6.04 19.23
C ALA A 148 -20.41 6.38 18.00
N ILE A 149 -21.33 5.52 17.58
CA ILE A 149 -22.27 5.79 16.49
C ILE A 149 -23.11 7.01 16.81
N ALA A 150 -23.73 7.06 18.00
CA ALA A 150 -24.52 8.22 18.42
C ALA A 150 -23.71 9.53 18.43
N LEU A 151 -22.44 9.48 18.87
CA LEU A 151 -21.55 10.62 18.86
C LEU A 151 -21.28 11.13 17.44
N PHE A 152 -20.97 10.22 16.48
CA PHE A 152 -20.70 10.61 15.10
C PHE A 152 -21.96 11.01 14.33
N GLU A 153 -23.13 10.47 14.68
CA GLU A 153 -24.42 10.95 14.17
C GLU A 153 -24.70 12.40 14.58
N GLU A 154 -24.46 12.74 15.85
CA GLU A 154 -24.58 14.12 16.36
C GLU A 154 -23.63 15.08 15.62
N LYS A 155 -22.44 14.59 15.20
CA LYS A 155 -21.46 15.37 14.43
C LYS A 155 -21.75 15.41 12.92
N GLY A 156 -22.72 14.64 12.43
CA GLY A 156 -23.04 14.54 11.01
C GLY A 156 -22.06 13.74 10.16
N ASP A 157 -21.20 12.92 10.79
CA ASP A 157 -20.18 12.13 10.10
C ASP A 157 -20.77 10.81 9.57
N VAL A 158 -21.39 10.91 8.41
CA VAL A 158 -22.13 9.80 7.78
C VAL A 158 -21.24 8.60 7.47
N GLU A 159 -20.01 8.82 6.99
CA GLU A 159 -19.12 7.73 6.56
C GLU A 159 -18.62 6.90 7.76
N LYS A 160 -18.28 7.55 8.87
CA LYS A 160 -17.92 6.84 10.09
C LYS A 160 -19.10 6.06 10.68
N VAL A 161 -20.29 6.64 10.66
CA VAL A 161 -21.51 5.96 11.10
C VAL A 161 -21.76 4.69 10.27
N LYS A 162 -21.68 4.75 8.94
CA LYS A 162 -21.80 3.59 8.05
C LYS A 162 -20.74 2.52 8.38
N LEU A 163 -19.48 2.93 8.52
CA LEU A 163 -18.39 2.02 8.84
C LEU A 163 -18.63 1.31 10.17
N LEU A 164 -18.94 2.05 11.22
CA LEU A 164 -19.11 1.50 12.56
C LEU A 164 -20.31 0.57 12.65
N ARG A 165 -21.45 0.91 12.02
CA ARG A 165 -22.63 0.05 11.97
C ARG A 165 -22.39 -1.30 11.30
N THR A 166 -21.47 -1.35 10.35
CA THR A 166 -21.17 -2.55 9.56
C THR A 166 -19.94 -3.33 10.05
N SER A 167 -19.16 -2.78 10.99
CA SER A 167 -17.91 -3.39 11.47
C SER A 167 -18.10 -4.60 12.39
N GLY A 168 -19.27 -4.73 13.04
CA GLY A 168 -19.53 -5.77 14.03
C GLY A 168 -18.70 -5.66 15.32
N SER A 169 -17.99 -4.56 15.52
CA SER A 169 -17.16 -4.32 16.72
C SER A 169 -18.02 -3.95 17.92
N LEU A 170 -17.78 -4.55 19.08
CA LEU A 170 -18.49 -4.24 20.33
C LEU A 170 -18.03 -2.91 20.94
N TYR A 171 -16.76 -2.57 20.77
CA TYR A 171 -16.15 -1.34 21.30
C TYR A 171 -15.41 -0.60 20.19
N THR A 172 -15.54 0.72 20.21
CA THR A 172 -14.85 1.63 19.28
C THR A 172 -13.95 2.57 20.06
N THR A 173 -12.75 2.84 19.49
CA THR A 173 -11.82 3.83 20.02
C THR A 173 -11.91 5.08 19.17
N TYR A 174 -12.09 6.25 19.82
CA TYR A 174 -11.97 7.56 19.18
C TYR A 174 -10.99 8.47 19.94
N TYR A 175 -10.60 9.56 19.31
CA TYR A 175 -9.67 10.53 19.87
C TYR A 175 -10.30 11.91 19.94
N LYS A 176 -9.83 12.74 20.90
CA LYS A 176 -10.33 14.10 21.12
C LYS A 176 -9.18 15.08 21.31
N ILE A 177 -9.26 16.24 20.60
CA ILE A 177 -8.44 17.45 20.79
C ILE A 177 -9.38 18.63 21.06
N GLY A 178 -9.38 19.18 22.28
CA GLY A 178 -10.41 20.17 22.66
C GLY A 178 -11.81 19.56 22.51
N GLU A 179 -12.67 20.18 21.70
CA GLU A 179 -14.02 19.65 21.40
C GLU A 179 -14.09 18.86 20.09
N TYR A 180 -13.00 18.82 19.30
CA TYR A 180 -12.95 18.05 18.07
C TYR A 180 -12.72 16.58 18.36
N VAL A 181 -13.56 15.70 17.79
CA VAL A 181 -13.49 14.24 17.93
C VAL A 181 -13.35 13.59 16.57
N ASP A 182 -12.59 12.48 16.51
CA ASP A 182 -12.41 11.72 15.29
C ASP A 182 -12.04 10.26 15.58
N PHE A 183 -12.25 9.40 14.59
CA PHE A 183 -11.96 7.97 14.63
C PHE A 183 -10.70 7.65 13.85
N TYR A 184 -9.81 6.85 14.44
CA TYR A 184 -8.67 6.24 13.76
C TYR A 184 -8.50 4.80 14.20
N TYR A 185 -8.31 3.87 13.26
CA TYR A 185 -8.13 2.44 13.55
C TYR A 185 -6.76 2.09 14.15
N GLY A 186 -5.85 3.06 14.26
CA GLY A 186 -4.51 2.91 14.83
C GLY A 186 -4.23 3.91 15.96
N THR A 187 -3.01 3.87 16.47
CA THR A 187 -2.57 4.74 17.57
C THR A 187 -2.23 6.14 17.06
N LEU A 188 -2.46 7.15 17.90
CA LEU A 188 -2.03 8.54 17.74
C LEU A 188 -1.02 8.91 18.83
N LEU A 189 -0.34 10.03 18.65
CA LEU A 189 0.49 10.67 19.66
C LEU A 189 -0.34 11.13 20.85
N THR A 190 0.30 11.52 21.96
CA THR A 190 -0.39 11.95 23.19
C THR A 190 -0.59 13.46 23.28
N ASN A 191 0.17 14.22 22.48
CA ASN A 191 0.14 15.67 22.49
C ASN A 191 0.50 16.21 21.09
N THR A 192 -0.14 17.31 20.70
CA THR A 192 0.12 17.94 19.39
C THR A 192 1.53 18.48 19.25
N SER A 193 2.21 18.86 20.35
CA SER A 193 3.60 19.34 20.34
C SER A 193 4.64 18.29 19.91
N GLN A 194 4.24 17.02 19.79
CA GLN A 194 5.12 15.97 19.28
C GLN A 194 5.22 15.98 17.74
N LEU A 195 4.39 16.79 17.07
CA LEU A 195 4.46 17.02 15.62
C LEU A 195 5.47 18.12 15.33
N TYR A 196 6.73 17.75 15.16
CA TYR A 196 7.85 18.70 15.05
C TYR A 196 8.12 19.16 13.61
N LEU A 197 7.69 18.41 12.60
CA LEU A 197 7.92 18.73 11.18
C LEU A 197 6.76 18.26 10.30
N PHE A 198 6.19 19.16 9.51
CA PHE A 198 5.23 18.86 8.45
C PHE A 198 5.21 19.99 7.43
N GLY A 199 4.68 19.72 6.24
CA GLY A 199 4.41 20.73 5.21
C GLY A 199 2.99 20.59 4.69
N LEU A 200 2.42 21.69 4.22
CA LEU A 200 1.17 21.69 3.48
C LEU A 200 1.30 22.68 2.33
N GLU A 201 1.04 22.23 1.12
CA GLU A 201 1.18 23.04 -0.09
C GLU A 201 0.09 22.73 -1.11
N LYS A 202 -0.16 23.67 -2.02
CA LYS A 202 -1.12 23.50 -3.11
C LYS A 202 -0.62 22.43 -4.07
N TYR A 203 -1.47 21.44 -4.38
CA TYR A 203 -1.12 20.33 -5.25
C TYR A 203 -2.34 19.96 -6.11
N TYR A 204 -2.23 20.13 -7.43
CA TYR A 204 -3.36 20.03 -8.38
C TYR A 204 -4.58 20.84 -7.92
N ASP A 205 -5.74 20.22 -7.84
CA ASP A 205 -7.02 20.80 -7.35
C ASP A 205 -7.16 20.80 -5.83
N GLY A 206 -6.36 20.00 -5.10
CA GLY A 206 -6.34 19.89 -3.64
C GLY A 206 -5.04 20.40 -3.00
N MET A 207 -4.58 19.66 -1.99
CA MET A 207 -3.38 19.94 -1.19
C MET A 207 -2.52 18.71 -1.05
N LEU A 208 -1.21 18.91 -0.84
CA LEU A 208 -0.26 17.87 -0.45
C LEU A 208 0.14 18.08 1.01
N LEU A 209 -0.25 17.16 1.87
CA LEU A 209 0.28 17.07 3.25
C LEU A 209 1.59 16.30 3.21
N ARG A 210 2.69 17.00 3.50
CA ARG A 210 4.05 16.42 3.54
C ARG A 210 4.36 15.95 4.95
N ILE A 211 4.99 14.79 5.02
CA ILE A 211 5.42 14.15 6.27
C ILE A 211 6.94 14.00 6.30
N PRO A 212 7.56 13.88 7.49
CA PRO A 212 8.98 13.57 7.61
C PRO A 212 9.32 12.27 6.89
N SER A 213 10.50 12.24 6.27
CA SER A 213 11.01 11.02 5.64
C SER A 213 11.30 9.95 6.69
N LEU A 214 11.00 8.69 6.37
CA LEU A 214 11.34 7.56 7.26
C LEU A 214 12.86 7.34 7.38
N GLN A 215 13.62 7.65 6.31
CA GLN A 215 15.08 7.53 6.28
C GLN A 215 15.77 8.73 6.94
N ASN A 216 15.20 9.92 6.80
CA ASN A 216 15.71 11.14 7.41
C ASN A 216 14.54 11.93 8.04
N PRO A 217 14.22 11.66 9.32
CA PRO A 217 13.03 12.23 9.97
C PRO A 217 13.11 13.75 10.20
N ASP A 218 14.28 14.38 10.00
CA ASP A 218 14.49 15.83 10.10
C ASP A 218 14.21 16.56 8.79
N GLU A 219 13.86 15.83 7.73
CA GLU A 219 13.60 16.39 6.41
C GLU A 219 12.25 15.96 5.87
N LEU A 220 11.60 16.87 5.16
CA LEU A 220 10.46 16.54 4.31
C LEU A 220 10.98 16.02 2.96
N GLY A 221 10.40 14.93 2.48
CA GLY A 221 10.72 14.40 1.16
C GLY A 221 10.51 15.45 0.06
N GLU A 222 11.27 15.36 -1.03
CA GLU A 222 11.10 16.23 -2.19
C GLU A 222 9.71 16.06 -2.82
N VAL A 223 9.14 17.19 -3.26
CA VAL A 223 7.87 17.20 -3.99
C VAL A 223 8.16 16.90 -5.47
N THR A 224 7.60 15.81 -5.94
CA THR A 224 7.64 15.43 -7.35
C THR A 224 6.23 15.43 -7.93
N ARG A 225 6.09 15.95 -9.15
CA ARG A 225 4.84 15.82 -9.88
C ARG A 225 4.72 14.40 -10.44
N GLN A 226 3.58 13.78 -10.18
CA GLN A 226 3.26 12.44 -10.63
C GLN A 226 1.95 12.48 -11.44
N ASP A 227 2.03 13.14 -12.61
CA ASP A 227 0.84 13.48 -13.40
C ASP A 227 0.07 12.22 -13.84
N LYS A 228 0.79 11.20 -14.33
CA LYS A 228 0.15 9.95 -14.78
C LYS A 228 -0.46 9.15 -13.63
N MET A 229 0.23 9.15 -12.48
CA MET A 229 -0.29 8.52 -11.27
C MET A 229 -1.55 9.23 -10.80
N PHE A 230 -1.58 10.56 -10.84
CA PHE A 230 -2.73 11.35 -10.43
C PHE A 230 -3.93 11.14 -11.37
N GLU A 231 -3.70 11.06 -12.68
CA GLU A 231 -4.77 10.76 -13.65
C GLU A 231 -5.41 9.37 -13.44
N ILE A 232 -4.63 8.34 -13.10
CA ILE A 232 -5.19 7.01 -12.82
C ILE A 232 -6.03 7.02 -11.53
N PHE A 233 -5.69 7.83 -10.54
CA PHE A 233 -6.53 8.01 -9.36
C PHE A 233 -7.85 8.71 -9.70
N LYS A 234 -7.84 9.78 -10.49
CA LYS A 234 -9.07 10.45 -10.96
C LYS A 234 -9.98 9.49 -11.73
N GLU A 235 -9.39 8.66 -12.61
CA GLU A 235 -10.14 7.63 -13.33
C GLU A 235 -10.84 6.66 -12.36
N HIS A 236 -10.13 6.22 -11.31
CA HIS A 236 -10.71 5.30 -10.33
C HIS A 236 -11.75 5.95 -9.42
N HIS A 237 -11.61 7.22 -9.07
CA HIS A 237 -12.67 7.96 -8.38
C HIS A 237 -13.94 8.03 -9.23
N HIS A 238 -13.80 8.27 -10.53
CA HIS A 238 -14.94 8.21 -11.45
C HIS A 238 -15.59 6.81 -11.49
N TRP A 239 -14.78 5.73 -11.43
CA TRP A 239 -15.31 4.37 -11.34
C TRP A 239 -16.06 4.12 -10.03
N GLN A 240 -15.53 4.63 -8.91
CA GLN A 240 -16.22 4.57 -7.62
C GLN A 240 -17.57 5.29 -7.66
N ASP A 241 -17.66 6.43 -8.35
CA ASP A 241 -18.93 7.15 -8.55
C ASP A 241 -19.94 6.34 -9.39
N ILE A 242 -19.47 5.67 -10.44
CA ILE A 242 -20.32 4.77 -11.26
C ILE A 242 -20.86 3.62 -10.41
N ILE A 243 -20.04 3.03 -9.55
CA ILE A 243 -20.42 1.90 -8.70
C ILE A 243 -21.21 2.37 -7.47
N GLY A 244 -21.04 3.62 -7.04
CA GLY A 244 -21.64 4.17 -5.82
C GLY A 244 -20.94 3.70 -4.53
N ILE A 245 -19.65 3.34 -4.61
CA ILE A 245 -18.86 2.85 -3.47
C ILE A 245 -17.54 3.61 -3.39
N ARG A 246 -17.38 4.41 -2.34
CA ARG A 246 -16.14 5.13 -2.04
C ARG A 246 -15.45 4.64 -0.79
N THR A 247 -16.24 4.16 0.18
CA THR A 247 -15.74 3.73 1.50
C THR A 247 -16.07 2.26 1.78
N VAL A 248 -15.40 1.70 2.79
CA VAL A 248 -15.69 0.34 3.28
C VAL A 248 -17.09 0.26 3.84
N GLY A 249 -17.60 1.35 4.44
CA GLY A 249 -18.99 1.42 4.90
C GLY A 249 -19.98 1.26 3.76
N ASP A 250 -19.77 1.92 2.61
CA ASP A 250 -20.61 1.77 1.41
C ASP A 250 -20.54 0.34 0.86
N PHE A 251 -19.31 -0.21 0.77
CA PHE A 251 -19.09 -1.58 0.30
C PHE A 251 -19.84 -2.60 1.16
N ASN A 252 -19.69 -2.51 2.48
CA ASN A 252 -20.35 -3.41 3.41
C ASN A 252 -21.88 -3.31 3.32
N ALA A 253 -22.41 -2.09 3.17
CA ALA A 253 -23.86 -1.87 2.97
C ALA A 253 -24.35 -2.53 1.67
N ALA A 254 -23.56 -2.43 0.59
CA ALA A 254 -23.88 -3.11 -0.68
C ALA A 254 -23.87 -4.64 -0.54
N VAL A 255 -22.93 -5.19 0.26
CA VAL A 255 -22.90 -6.63 0.58
C VAL A 255 -24.15 -7.05 1.35
N ASP A 256 -24.56 -6.28 2.37
CA ASP A 256 -25.77 -6.55 3.17
C ASP A 256 -27.06 -6.49 2.33
N ALA A 257 -27.09 -5.59 1.34
CA ALA A 257 -28.20 -5.48 0.39
C ALA A 257 -28.21 -6.58 -0.69
N GLY A 258 -27.20 -7.48 -0.71
CA GLY A 258 -27.11 -8.56 -1.70
C GLY A 258 -26.47 -8.16 -3.03
N HIS A 259 -25.89 -6.97 -3.17
CA HIS A 259 -25.31 -6.43 -4.40
C HIS A 259 -23.83 -6.77 -4.62
N ALA A 260 -23.25 -7.65 -3.80
CA ALA A 260 -21.82 -8.01 -3.90
C ALA A 260 -21.42 -8.51 -5.32
N THR A 261 -22.28 -9.30 -5.96
CA THR A 261 -22.03 -9.82 -7.32
C THR A 261 -22.03 -8.71 -8.37
N ASP A 262 -22.92 -7.73 -8.23
CA ASP A 262 -22.98 -6.59 -9.16
C ASP A 262 -21.71 -5.74 -9.05
N VAL A 263 -21.24 -5.48 -7.84
CA VAL A 263 -19.97 -4.77 -7.59
C VAL A 263 -18.78 -5.50 -8.22
N VAL A 264 -18.72 -6.83 -8.08
CA VAL A 264 -17.68 -7.66 -8.73
C VAL A 264 -17.75 -7.50 -10.24
N ASN A 265 -18.91 -7.74 -10.84
CA ASN A 265 -19.08 -7.74 -12.30
C ASN A 265 -18.76 -6.37 -12.91
N ILE A 266 -19.22 -5.27 -12.30
CA ILE A 266 -18.95 -3.92 -12.80
C ILE A 266 -17.44 -3.61 -12.67
N SER A 267 -16.82 -3.94 -11.55
CA SER A 267 -15.38 -3.72 -11.33
C SER A 267 -14.54 -4.48 -12.37
N GLU A 268 -14.87 -5.75 -12.64
CA GLU A 268 -14.18 -6.56 -13.65
C GLU A 268 -14.38 -6.01 -15.07
N ALA A 269 -15.59 -5.54 -15.40
CA ALA A 269 -15.88 -4.93 -16.70
C ALA A 269 -15.11 -3.61 -16.91
N LEU A 270 -15.00 -2.76 -15.87
CA LEU A 270 -14.23 -1.51 -15.93
C LEU A 270 -12.73 -1.80 -16.13
N GLN A 271 -12.19 -2.80 -15.44
CA GLN A 271 -10.79 -3.19 -15.61
C GLN A 271 -10.54 -3.76 -17.02
N GLU A 272 -11.42 -4.62 -17.54
CA GLU A 272 -11.29 -5.16 -18.90
C GLU A 272 -11.34 -4.04 -19.95
N LYS A 273 -12.26 -3.09 -19.79
CA LYS A 273 -12.35 -1.90 -20.65
C LYS A 273 -11.02 -1.12 -20.68
N LYS A 274 -10.39 -0.93 -19.52
CA LYS A 274 -9.08 -0.24 -19.44
C LYS A 274 -7.99 -1.01 -20.17
N ILE A 275 -7.93 -2.33 -20.01
CA ILE A 275 -6.94 -3.18 -20.70
C ILE A 275 -7.15 -3.13 -22.21
N ALA A 276 -8.41 -3.16 -22.67
CA ALA A 276 -8.75 -3.03 -24.09
C ALA A 276 -8.30 -1.67 -24.65
N GLN A 277 -8.55 -0.57 -23.94
CA GLN A 277 -8.08 0.77 -24.34
C GLN A 277 -6.56 0.84 -24.46
N ILE A 278 -5.80 0.22 -23.54
CA ILE A 278 -4.35 0.15 -23.62
C ILE A 278 -3.91 -0.64 -24.86
N ALA A 279 -4.56 -1.77 -25.15
CA ALA A 279 -4.27 -2.57 -26.34
C ALA A 279 -4.55 -1.81 -27.64
N GLU A 280 -5.65 -1.02 -27.70
CA GLU A 280 -5.97 -0.14 -28.82
C GLU A 280 -4.90 0.95 -29.03
N GLN A 281 -4.40 1.57 -27.95
CA GLN A 281 -3.31 2.55 -28.01
C GLN A 281 -2.03 1.93 -28.57
N ILE A 282 -1.70 0.71 -28.17
CA ILE A 282 -0.53 -0.04 -28.67
C ILE A 282 -0.71 -0.33 -30.15
N ALA A 283 -1.86 -0.87 -30.55
CA ALA A 283 -2.14 -1.22 -31.94
C ALA A 283 -2.19 0.00 -32.88
N ALA A 284 -2.63 1.15 -32.36
CA ALA A 284 -2.67 2.40 -33.11
C ALA A 284 -1.31 3.10 -33.28
N ARG A 285 -0.28 2.73 -32.50
CA ARG A 285 1.06 3.32 -32.57
C ARG A 285 1.92 2.57 -33.60
N PRO A 286 2.27 3.18 -34.75
CA PRO A 286 3.08 2.49 -35.76
C PRO A 286 4.48 2.15 -35.23
N GLY A 287 5.00 1.00 -35.62
CA GLY A 287 6.37 0.60 -35.33
C GLY A 287 6.61 -0.03 -33.95
N VAL A 288 5.61 -0.13 -33.08
CA VAL A 288 5.76 -0.81 -31.79
C VAL A 288 6.04 -2.30 -32.00
N LYS A 289 7.18 -2.77 -31.50
CA LYS A 289 7.62 -4.16 -31.50
C LYS A 289 7.71 -4.76 -30.09
N LEU A 290 7.83 -3.90 -29.09
CA LEU A 290 8.05 -4.27 -27.69
C LEU A 290 7.06 -3.56 -26.78
N VAL A 291 6.29 -4.33 -26.03
CA VAL A 291 5.44 -3.86 -24.93
C VAL A 291 6.09 -4.27 -23.62
N LEU A 292 6.43 -3.30 -22.78
CA LEU A 292 7.04 -3.51 -21.48
C LEU A 292 6.00 -3.29 -20.39
N LEU A 293 5.73 -4.31 -19.58
CA LEU A 293 4.78 -4.24 -18.47
C LEU A 293 5.52 -4.38 -17.14
N ALA A 294 5.71 -3.24 -16.46
CA ALA A 294 6.33 -3.19 -15.14
C ALA A 294 5.32 -2.99 -14.02
N GLY A 295 5.79 -3.19 -12.82
CA GLY A 295 5.06 -2.91 -11.58
C GLY A 295 5.72 -3.61 -10.40
N PRO A 296 5.42 -3.17 -9.17
CA PRO A 296 6.04 -3.74 -7.98
C PRO A 296 5.60 -5.18 -7.71
N SER A 297 6.23 -5.83 -6.74
CA SER A 297 5.88 -7.20 -6.35
C SER A 297 4.40 -7.32 -5.96
N SER A 298 3.75 -8.41 -6.40
CA SER A 298 2.31 -8.70 -6.18
C SER A 298 1.37 -7.61 -6.71
N SER A 299 1.77 -6.88 -7.75
CA SER A 299 0.90 -5.93 -8.45
C SER A 299 -0.03 -6.58 -9.49
N GLY A 300 0.07 -7.89 -9.74
CA GLY A 300 -0.74 -8.59 -10.74
C GLY A 300 -0.22 -8.43 -12.17
N LYS A 301 1.09 -8.20 -12.35
CA LYS A 301 1.73 -8.05 -13.67
C LYS A 301 1.47 -9.24 -14.59
N THR A 302 1.66 -10.45 -14.10
CA THR A 302 1.58 -11.66 -14.91
C THR A 302 0.18 -11.86 -15.50
N THR A 303 -0.87 -11.70 -14.70
CA THR A 303 -2.24 -11.76 -15.21
C THR A 303 -2.56 -10.58 -16.13
N SER A 304 -2.11 -9.37 -15.79
CA SER A 304 -2.28 -8.20 -16.65
C SER A 304 -1.61 -8.39 -18.02
N CYS A 305 -0.41 -8.99 -18.05
CA CYS A 305 0.30 -9.34 -19.29
C CYS A 305 -0.52 -10.32 -20.13
N LYS A 306 -1.11 -11.35 -19.52
CA LYS A 306 -1.95 -12.34 -20.21
C LYS A 306 -3.24 -11.71 -20.76
N ARG A 307 -3.94 -10.91 -19.96
CA ARG A 307 -5.16 -10.20 -20.40
C ARG A 307 -4.86 -9.18 -21.52
N LEU A 308 -3.78 -8.39 -21.36
CA LEU A 308 -3.34 -7.47 -22.40
C LEU A 308 -2.99 -8.19 -23.71
N SER A 309 -2.32 -9.34 -23.62
CA SER A 309 -2.02 -10.16 -24.79
C SER A 309 -3.29 -10.65 -25.52
N ILE A 310 -4.34 -11.01 -24.79
CA ILE A 310 -5.63 -11.35 -25.40
C ILE A 310 -6.19 -10.14 -26.15
N GLN A 311 -6.19 -8.96 -25.54
CA GLN A 311 -6.70 -7.74 -26.16
C GLN A 311 -5.85 -7.29 -27.36
N LEU A 312 -4.54 -7.50 -27.35
CA LEU A 312 -3.66 -7.28 -28.50
C LEU A 312 -4.02 -8.23 -29.66
N ALA A 313 -4.31 -9.51 -29.34
CA ALA A 313 -4.75 -10.48 -30.34
C ALA A 313 -6.11 -10.11 -30.96
N VAL A 314 -7.05 -9.60 -30.16
CA VAL A 314 -8.33 -9.04 -30.64
C VAL A 314 -8.11 -7.88 -31.62
N ASN A 315 -7.06 -7.07 -31.41
CA ASN A 315 -6.66 -5.98 -32.30
C ASN A 315 -5.79 -6.45 -33.51
N GLY A 316 -5.69 -7.75 -33.76
CA GLY A 316 -5.01 -8.32 -34.92
C GLY A 316 -3.50 -8.51 -34.78
N LEU A 317 -2.92 -8.20 -33.62
CA LEU A 317 -1.51 -8.44 -33.33
C LEU A 317 -1.29 -9.88 -32.85
N LYS A 318 -0.04 -10.36 -32.93
CA LYS A 318 0.34 -11.70 -32.42
C LYS A 318 1.33 -11.53 -31.26
N PRO A 319 0.84 -11.42 -30.01
CA PRO A 319 1.70 -11.22 -28.85
C PRO A 319 2.55 -12.46 -28.54
N LEU A 320 3.83 -12.23 -28.25
CA LEU A 320 4.77 -13.22 -27.74
C LEU A 320 5.17 -12.80 -26.33
N GLN A 321 4.89 -13.63 -25.33
CA GLN A 321 5.10 -13.28 -23.92
C GLN A 321 6.46 -13.74 -23.41
N ILE A 322 7.15 -12.88 -22.68
CA ILE A 322 8.40 -13.18 -21.96
C ILE A 322 8.29 -12.63 -20.53
N SER A 323 8.69 -13.45 -19.54
CA SER A 323 8.89 -13.01 -18.18
C SER A 323 10.37 -12.70 -17.91
N LEU A 324 10.68 -11.52 -17.37
CA LEU A 324 12.03 -11.17 -16.95
C LEU A 324 12.52 -12.02 -15.77
N ASP A 325 11.61 -12.64 -15.02
CA ASP A 325 11.98 -13.55 -13.93
C ASP A 325 12.76 -14.79 -14.45
N ASP A 326 12.62 -15.14 -15.72
CA ASP A 326 13.40 -16.22 -16.35
C ASP A 326 14.84 -15.81 -16.70
N TYR A 327 15.16 -14.51 -16.64
CA TYR A 327 16.49 -13.96 -16.96
C TYR A 327 17.36 -13.66 -15.73
N PHE A 328 16.98 -14.11 -14.53
CA PHE A 328 17.85 -13.99 -13.37
C PHE A 328 19.21 -14.69 -13.64
N VAL A 329 20.28 -14.03 -13.19
CA VAL A 329 21.61 -14.67 -13.15
C VAL A 329 21.64 -15.76 -12.08
N ASP A 330 22.60 -16.66 -12.14
CA ASP A 330 22.80 -17.66 -11.08
C ASP A 330 22.91 -16.97 -9.71
N ARG A 331 22.35 -17.59 -8.67
CA ARG A 331 22.27 -17.01 -7.31
C ARG A 331 23.60 -16.47 -6.81
N GLU A 332 24.69 -17.18 -7.06
CA GLU A 332 26.03 -16.77 -6.62
C GLU A 332 26.54 -15.48 -7.31
N ARG A 333 25.92 -15.11 -8.44
CA ARG A 333 26.21 -13.86 -9.19
C ARG A 333 25.26 -12.73 -8.87
N THR A 334 24.18 -13.00 -8.10
CA THR A 334 23.23 -11.96 -7.68
C THR A 334 23.94 -10.96 -6.78
N PRO A 335 23.76 -9.64 -7.00
CA PRO A 335 24.31 -8.61 -6.10
C PRO A 335 23.88 -8.83 -4.65
N LYS A 336 24.67 -8.31 -3.74
CA LYS A 336 24.33 -8.32 -2.31
C LYS A 336 23.95 -6.92 -1.85
N ASP A 337 23.01 -6.87 -0.91
CA ASP A 337 22.62 -5.64 -0.23
C ASP A 337 23.65 -5.23 0.85
N GLU A 338 23.38 -4.12 1.55
CA GLU A 338 24.23 -3.59 2.61
C GLU A 338 24.40 -4.54 3.81
N ASN A 339 23.48 -5.50 3.98
CA ASN A 339 23.52 -6.52 5.03
C ASN A 339 24.26 -7.80 4.58
N GLY A 340 24.69 -7.85 3.32
CA GLY A 340 25.34 -9.02 2.73
C GLY A 340 24.40 -10.11 2.23
N GLU A 341 23.08 -9.84 2.25
CA GLU A 341 22.04 -10.73 1.70
C GLU A 341 21.88 -10.51 0.19
N TYR A 342 21.38 -11.51 -0.54
CA TYR A 342 21.16 -11.39 -1.98
C TYR A 342 20.05 -10.40 -2.31
N ASP A 343 20.39 -9.34 -3.08
CA ASP A 343 19.44 -8.34 -3.58
C ASP A 343 18.79 -8.78 -4.90
N TYR A 344 17.71 -9.55 -4.78
CA TYR A 344 16.91 -9.98 -5.94
C TYR A 344 16.05 -8.85 -6.54
N GLU A 345 15.95 -7.72 -5.86
CA GLU A 345 15.23 -6.55 -6.39
C GLU A 345 16.15 -5.64 -7.23
N SER A 346 17.46 -5.90 -7.26
CA SER A 346 18.40 -5.18 -8.10
C SER A 346 18.22 -5.53 -9.58
N ILE A 347 18.31 -4.52 -10.46
CA ILE A 347 18.31 -4.76 -11.91
C ILE A 347 19.48 -5.65 -12.35
N TYR A 348 20.61 -5.60 -11.65
CA TYR A 348 21.80 -6.41 -11.91
C TYR A 348 21.67 -7.88 -11.45
N ALA A 349 20.53 -8.24 -10.84
CA ALA A 349 20.15 -9.63 -10.67
C ALA A 349 19.69 -10.28 -11.98
N LEU A 350 19.42 -9.45 -13.03
CA LEU A 350 19.08 -9.91 -14.38
C LEU A 350 20.31 -9.93 -15.28
N ASP A 351 20.30 -10.84 -16.25
CA ASP A 351 21.30 -10.92 -17.33
C ASP A 351 20.95 -9.92 -18.44
N LEU A 352 21.26 -8.63 -18.22
CA LEU A 352 20.90 -7.52 -19.11
C LEU A 352 21.49 -7.69 -20.52
N GLN A 353 22.70 -8.24 -20.62
CA GLN A 353 23.33 -8.48 -21.92
C GLN A 353 22.54 -9.52 -22.72
N LYS A 354 22.20 -10.64 -22.10
CA LYS A 354 21.42 -11.71 -22.74
C LYS A 354 20.03 -11.22 -23.16
N ILE A 355 19.38 -10.38 -22.35
CA ILE A 355 18.08 -9.78 -22.67
C ILE A 355 18.21 -8.96 -23.97
N ASN A 356 19.16 -8.03 -24.02
CA ASN A 356 19.34 -7.17 -25.19
C ASN A 356 19.75 -7.94 -26.45
N ASP A 357 20.65 -8.92 -26.32
CA ASP A 357 21.08 -9.77 -27.45
C ASP A 357 19.89 -10.56 -28.03
N GLN A 358 19.06 -11.16 -27.16
CA GLN A 358 17.91 -11.95 -27.59
C GLN A 358 16.79 -11.08 -28.18
N PHE A 359 16.51 -9.91 -27.60
CA PHE A 359 15.49 -9.01 -28.13
C PHE A 359 15.91 -8.49 -29.51
N ASN A 360 17.16 -8.07 -29.69
CA ASN A 360 17.68 -7.61 -30.98
C ASN A 360 17.66 -8.73 -32.04
N ALA A 361 18.00 -9.99 -31.66
CA ALA A 361 17.91 -11.14 -32.55
C ALA A 361 16.46 -11.41 -32.98
N LEU A 362 15.50 -11.37 -32.03
CA LEU A 362 14.07 -11.49 -32.33
C LEU A 362 13.59 -10.41 -33.30
N PHE A 363 14.00 -9.16 -33.12
CA PHE A 363 13.61 -8.05 -34.00
C PHE A 363 14.20 -8.16 -35.42
N ARG A 364 15.30 -8.92 -35.59
CA ARG A 364 15.83 -9.30 -36.90
C ARG A 364 15.15 -10.53 -37.49
N GLY A 365 14.17 -11.14 -36.78
CA GLY A 365 13.50 -12.36 -37.21
C GLY A 365 14.32 -13.65 -37.00
N GLU A 366 15.36 -13.59 -36.17
CA GLU A 366 16.15 -14.74 -35.78
C GLU A 366 15.42 -15.58 -34.71
N GLU A 367 15.71 -16.88 -34.68
CA GLU A 367 15.19 -17.78 -33.64
C GLU A 367 16.11 -17.76 -32.42
N VAL A 368 15.52 -17.57 -31.22
CA VAL A 368 16.28 -17.63 -29.96
C VAL A 368 15.73 -18.70 -29.03
N GLU A 369 16.58 -19.31 -28.21
CA GLU A 369 16.17 -20.20 -27.12
C GLU A 369 16.07 -19.41 -25.83
N LEU A 370 14.86 -19.34 -25.24
CA LEU A 370 14.61 -18.60 -24.00
C LEU A 370 15.30 -19.29 -22.81
N PRO A 371 15.80 -18.53 -21.83
CA PRO A 371 16.24 -19.10 -20.55
C PRO A 371 15.03 -19.49 -19.68
N LYS A 372 15.31 -20.25 -18.63
CA LYS A 372 14.41 -20.53 -17.53
C LYS A 372 15.18 -20.45 -16.22
N TYR A 373 14.68 -19.67 -15.26
CA TYR A 373 15.28 -19.61 -13.95
C TYR A 373 14.57 -20.56 -12.99
N ASP A 374 15.35 -21.37 -12.29
CA ASP A 374 14.87 -22.29 -11.28
C ASP A 374 15.10 -21.67 -9.89
N PHE A 375 14.01 -21.15 -9.29
CA PHE A 375 14.06 -20.49 -7.99
C PHE A 375 14.49 -21.41 -6.84
N GLN A 376 14.26 -22.71 -6.93
CA GLN A 376 14.68 -23.67 -5.90
C GLN A 376 16.19 -23.86 -5.92
N SER A 377 16.75 -24.21 -7.08
CA SER A 377 18.20 -24.39 -7.22
C SER A 377 18.97 -23.08 -7.32
N GLY A 378 18.33 -21.97 -7.67
CA GLY A 378 18.96 -20.67 -7.91
C GLY A 378 19.82 -20.64 -9.16
N LYS A 379 19.47 -21.40 -10.20
CA LYS A 379 20.24 -21.53 -11.44
C LYS A 379 19.43 -21.16 -12.67
N SER A 380 20.10 -20.47 -13.59
CA SER A 380 19.60 -20.22 -14.94
C SER A 380 19.87 -21.44 -15.83
N LYS A 381 18.86 -21.91 -16.56
CA LYS A 381 18.91 -23.07 -17.44
C LYS A 381 18.39 -22.72 -18.82
N LYS A 382 18.69 -23.52 -19.81
CA LYS A 382 17.98 -23.51 -21.09
C LYS A 382 16.57 -24.05 -20.89
N SER A 383 15.55 -23.35 -21.41
CA SER A 383 14.15 -23.79 -21.27
C SER A 383 13.77 -24.88 -22.29
N GLY A 384 14.50 -24.96 -23.41
CA GLY A 384 14.10 -25.72 -24.60
C GLY A 384 13.04 -25.02 -25.45
N GLN A 385 12.46 -23.90 -24.93
CA GLN A 385 11.48 -23.12 -25.68
C GLN A 385 12.20 -22.20 -26.68
N ARG A 386 11.87 -22.35 -27.96
CA ARG A 386 12.37 -21.48 -29.03
C ARG A 386 11.32 -20.48 -29.45
N LEU A 387 11.75 -19.23 -29.68
CA LEU A 387 10.90 -18.14 -30.07
C LEU A 387 11.46 -17.46 -31.31
N LYS A 388 10.58 -17.09 -32.23
CA LYS A 388 10.89 -16.33 -33.45
C LYS A 388 9.81 -15.29 -33.69
N MET A 389 10.19 -14.08 -34.05
CA MET A 389 9.25 -13.01 -34.42
C MET A 389 9.07 -12.93 -35.93
N ASN A 390 7.84 -12.63 -36.34
CA ASN A 390 7.43 -12.27 -37.71
C ASN A 390 6.83 -10.86 -37.69
N ASP A 391 6.52 -10.28 -38.86
CA ASP A 391 6.09 -8.89 -39.00
C ASP A 391 4.88 -8.48 -38.15
N ASN A 392 3.94 -9.38 -37.89
CA ASN A 392 2.76 -9.10 -37.08
C ASN A 392 2.92 -9.46 -35.60
N ASN A 393 4.12 -9.89 -35.17
CA ASN A 393 4.36 -10.19 -33.78
C ASN A 393 4.69 -8.92 -32.99
N VAL A 394 4.22 -8.87 -31.76
CA VAL A 394 4.64 -7.90 -30.74
C VAL A 394 5.15 -8.67 -29.53
N LEU A 395 6.34 -8.30 -29.06
CA LEU A 395 6.93 -8.91 -27.86
C LEU A 395 6.32 -8.24 -26.63
N VAL A 396 5.73 -9.02 -25.74
CA VAL A 396 5.16 -8.52 -24.47
C VAL A 396 6.00 -9.05 -23.33
N VAL A 397 6.73 -8.16 -22.68
CA VAL A 397 7.70 -8.48 -21.63
C VAL A 397 7.21 -7.95 -20.30
N GLU A 398 7.05 -8.84 -19.31
CA GLU A 398 6.68 -8.44 -17.97
C GLU A 398 7.82 -8.64 -16.96
N GLY A 399 7.93 -7.74 -16.00
CA GLY A 399 8.87 -7.85 -14.89
C GLY A 399 8.98 -6.56 -14.08
N ILE A 400 9.57 -6.65 -12.89
CA ILE A 400 9.68 -5.49 -11.99
C ILE A 400 10.53 -4.36 -12.60
N HIS A 401 11.51 -4.67 -13.45
CA HIS A 401 12.45 -3.74 -14.07
C HIS A 401 12.06 -3.29 -15.48
N ALA A 402 10.90 -3.68 -16.00
CA ALA A 402 10.54 -3.46 -17.39
C ALA A 402 10.49 -1.95 -17.80
N LEU A 403 10.33 -1.01 -16.86
CA LEU A 403 10.38 0.43 -17.13
C LEU A 403 11.75 1.07 -16.82
N ASN A 404 12.71 0.33 -16.31
CA ASN A 404 14.05 0.86 -16.10
C ASN A 404 14.75 1.06 -17.46
N PRO A 405 15.24 2.29 -17.79
CA PRO A 405 15.89 2.55 -19.09
C PRO A 405 17.11 1.68 -19.37
N GLU A 406 17.82 1.22 -18.35
CA GLU A 406 18.98 0.34 -18.52
C GLU A 406 18.63 -1.01 -19.17
N LEU A 407 17.39 -1.49 -18.95
CA LEU A 407 16.93 -2.77 -19.51
C LEU A 407 16.93 -2.75 -21.04
N THR A 408 16.55 -1.62 -21.63
CA THR A 408 16.33 -1.48 -23.09
C THR A 408 17.20 -0.39 -23.71
N ALA A 409 18.40 -0.14 -23.16
CA ALA A 409 19.29 0.91 -23.62
C ALA A 409 19.71 0.77 -25.12
N GLN A 410 19.61 -0.43 -25.68
CA GLN A 410 19.98 -0.74 -27.07
C GLN A 410 18.76 -0.79 -28.01
N ILE A 411 17.54 -0.48 -27.54
CA ILE A 411 16.31 -0.57 -28.32
C ILE A 411 15.74 0.84 -28.53
N PRO A 412 15.43 1.24 -29.79
CA PRO A 412 14.84 2.54 -30.09
C PRO A 412 13.51 2.77 -29.36
N ASN A 413 13.35 3.94 -28.74
CA ASN A 413 12.16 4.26 -27.93
C ASN A 413 10.84 4.23 -28.71
N GLU A 414 10.87 4.55 -30.01
CA GLU A 414 9.72 4.50 -30.90
C GLU A 414 9.17 3.08 -31.12
N GLN A 415 9.98 2.07 -30.87
CA GLN A 415 9.57 0.67 -30.95
C GLN A 415 9.00 0.12 -29.63
N ILE A 416 9.01 0.92 -28.57
CA ILE A 416 8.63 0.50 -27.22
C ILE A 416 7.33 1.17 -26.79
N PHE A 417 6.42 0.39 -26.20
CA PHE A 417 5.27 0.90 -25.44
C PHE A 417 5.37 0.41 -23.99
N ARG A 418 5.29 1.34 -23.04
CA ARG A 418 5.52 1.08 -21.62
C ARG A 418 4.21 1.13 -20.82
N VAL A 419 3.92 0.07 -20.08
CA VAL A 419 2.74 -0.03 -19.22
C VAL A 419 3.21 -0.22 -17.77
N TYR A 420 2.71 0.61 -16.86
CA TYR A 420 2.93 0.43 -15.43
C TYR A 420 1.67 -0.13 -14.76
N ALA A 421 1.80 -1.29 -14.10
CA ALA A 421 0.73 -1.97 -13.39
C ALA A 421 0.97 -1.94 -11.87
N SER A 422 0.06 -1.34 -11.12
CA SER A 422 0.13 -1.30 -9.66
C SER A 422 -1.25 -1.50 -9.03
N ALA A 423 -1.28 -2.12 -7.85
CA ALA A 423 -2.51 -2.35 -7.09
C ALA A 423 -2.83 -1.12 -6.22
N LEU A 424 -3.20 -0.01 -6.87
CA LEU A 424 -3.48 1.26 -6.18
C LEU A 424 -4.83 1.16 -5.47
N THR A 425 -4.80 0.98 -4.16
CA THR A 425 -6.02 0.89 -3.35
C THR A 425 -6.67 2.27 -3.25
N THR A 426 -7.85 2.40 -3.83
CA THR A 426 -8.60 3.67 -3.90
C THR A 426 -9.81 3.70 -2.97
N ILE A 427 -10.30 2.55 -2.49
CA ILE A 427 -11.32 2.50 -1.46
C ILE A 427 -10.75 2.99 -0.12
N LEU A 428 -11.48 3.87 0.54
CA LEU A 428 -11.11 4.40 1.86
C LEU A 428 -11.82 3.62 2.96
N LEU A 429 -11.22 3.54 4.14
CA LEU A 429 -11.94 3.03 5.31
C LEU A 429 -13.07 3.98 5.70
N ASP A 430 -12.74 5.26 5.82
CA ASP A 430 -13.61 6.44 5.89
C ASP A 430 -12.85 7.65 5.32
N ASN A 431 -13.45 8.85 5.28
CA ASN A 431 -12.84 10.05 4.69
C ASN A 431 -11.47 10.43 5.28
N HIS A 432 -11.16 10.02 6.52
CA HIS A 432 -9.91 10.35 7.21
C HIS A 432 -8.93 9.18 7.33
N ASN A 433 -9.34 7.98 6.91
CA ASN A 433 -8.57 6.75 7.03
C ASN A 433 -8.38 6.08 5.65
N TYR A 434 -7.28 6.40 4.99
CA TYR A 434 -6.90 5.75 3.74
C TYR A 434 -6.39 4.32 3.99
N ILE A 435 -6.40 3.51 2.94
CA ILE A 435 -5.87 2.13 2.96
C ILE A 435 -4.56 2.09 2.17
N PRO A 436 -3.42 1.76 2.81
CA PRO A 436 -2.15 1.70 2.11
C PRO A 436 -2.14 0.66 0.99
N THR A 437 -1.74 1.05 -0.22
CA THR A 437 -1.48 0.13 -1.34
C THR A 437 -0.49 -0.99 -0.96
N THR A 438 0.46 -0.68 -0.08
CA THR A 438 1.42 -1.64 0.45
C THR A 438 0.77 -2.76 1.25
N ASP A 439 -0.30 -2.48 1.98
CA ASP A 439 -1.03 -3.48 2.76
C ASP A 439 -1.75 -4.47 1.86
N ASN A 440 -2.43 -3.97 0.83
CA ASN A 440 -3.09 -4.80 -0.16
C ASN A 440 -2.08 -5.73 -0.85
N ARG A 441 -0.95 -5.20 -1.30
CA ARG A 441 0.11 -5.97 -1.95
C ARG A 441 0.76 -6.98 -1.01
N LEU A 442 0.96 -6.64 0.26
CA LEU A 442 1.46 -7.58 1.27
C LEU A 442 0.48 -8.74 1.49
N LEU A 443 -0.80 -8.47 1.58
CA LEU A 443 -1.84 -9.50 1.70
C LEU A 443 -1.87 -10.43 0.47
N ARG A 444 -1.83 -9.88 -0.75
CA ARG A 444 -1.68 -10.65 -1.99
C ARG A 444 -0.45 -11.54 -1.94
N ARG A 445 0.70 -10.99 -1.50
CA ARG A 445 1.97 -11.73 -1.41
C ARG A 445 1.90 -12.86 -0.40
N ILE A 446 1.34 -12.62 0.79
CA ILE A 446 1.18 -13.64 1.83
C ILE A 446 0.41 -14.85 1.28
N ILE A 447 -0.74 -14.61 0.62
CA ILE A 447 -1.56 -15.68 0.07
C ILE A 447 -0.81 -16.43 -1.04
N ARG A 448 -0.21 -15.71 -2.00
CA ARG A 448 0.53 -16.31 -3.11
C ARG A 448 1.72 -17.14 -2.63
N ASP A 449 2.55 -16.56 -1.76
CA ASP A 449 3.78 -17.18 -1.29
C ASP A 449 3.47 -18.43 -0.44
N TYR A 450 2.42 -18.39 0.37
CA TYR A 450 1.95 -19.58 1.09
C TYR A 450 1.49 -20.67 0.12
N LYS A 451 0.63 -20.32 -0.84
CA LYS A 451 -0.03 -21.28 -1.72
C LYS A 451 0.91 -21.93 -2.75
N TYR A 452 1.81 -21.14 -3.32
CA TYR A 452 2.61 -21.59 -4.47
C TYR A 452 4.09 -21.75 -4.17
N ARG A 453 4.58 -21.22 -3.05
CA ARG A 453 6.00 -21.23 -2.69
C ARG A 453 6.28 -21.91 -1.35
N GLY A 454 5.24 -22.28 -0.60
CA GLY A 454 5.37 -22.91 0.72
C GLY A 454 6.01 -21.99 1.77
N VAL A 455 5.90 -20.65 1.59
CA VAL A 455 6.47 -19.67 2.51
C VAL A 455 5.40 -19.22 3.49
N SER A 456 5.72 -19.17 4.80
CA SER A 456 4.80 -18.76 5.84
C SER A 456 4.45 -17.26 5.76
N ALA A 457 3.33 -16.86 6.39
CA ALA A 457 2.99 -15.44 6.54
C ALA A 457 4.06 -14.70 7.36
N GLN A 458 4.63 -15.33 8.39
CA GLN A 458 5.73 -14.79 9.18
C GLN A 458 6.94 -14.46 8.29
N ASP A 459 7.42 -15.42 7.48
CA ASP A 459 8.58 -15.22 6.61
C ASP A 459 8.33 -14.17 5.53
N THR A 460 7.09 -14.11 5.01
CA THR A 460 6.70 -13.10 4.03
C THR A 460 6.72 -11.69 4.65
N ILE A 461 6.20 -11.52 5.86
CA ILE A 461 6.24 -10.26 6.60
C ILE A 461 7.70 -9.88 6.93
N HIS A 462 8.51 -10.85 7.36
CA HIS A 462 9.93 -10.63 7.66
C HIS A 462 10.70 -10.04 6.47
N ARG A 463 10.46 -10.55 5.26
CA ARG A 463 11.14 -10.11 4.02
C ARG A 463 10.57 -8.82 3.44
N TRP A 464 9.38 -8.40 3.86
CA TRP A 464 8.67 -7.28 3.23
C TRP A 464 9.45 -5.96 3.25
N PRO A 465 10.14 -5.55 4.32
CA PRO A 465 10.95 -4.34 4.34
C PRO A 465 12.04 -4.32 3.26
N SER A 466 12.74 -5.44 3.01
CA SER A 466 13.76 -5.56 1.95
C SER A 466 13.13 -5.38 0.56
N VAL A 467 11.97 -6.00 0.30
CA VAL A 467 11.23 -5.81 -0.95
C VAL A 467 10.88 -4.32 -1.14
N ARG A 468 10.39 -3.65 -0.10
CA ARG A 468 10.05 -2.22 -0.15
C ARG A 468 11.26 -1.33 -0.44
N ALA A 469 12.41 -1.64 0.16
CA ALA A 469 13.65 -0.92 -0.11
C ALA A 469 14.07 -1.05 -1.59
N GLY A 470 13.99 -2.25 -2.14
CA GLY A 470 14.27 -2.50 -3.55
C GLY A 470 13.30 -1.78 -4.49
N GLU A 471 12.00 -1.78 -4.20
CA GLU A 471 10.99 -1.06 -4.97
C GLU A 471 11.25 0.45 -5.00
N ASN A 472 11.59 1.05 -3.87
CA ASN A 472 11.92 2.48 -3.77
C ASN A 472 13.15 2.85 -4.60
N LYS A 473 14.14 1.95 -4.69
CA LYS A 473 15.37 2.17 -5.43
C LYS A 473 15.26 1.89 -6.92
N TRP A 474 14.55 0.83 -7.30
CA TRP A 474 14.65 0.27 -8.64
C TRP A 474 13.38 0.32 -9.47
N ILE A 475 12.20 0.62 -8.88
CA ILE A 475 10.92 0.54 -9.58
C ILE A 475 10.21 1.89 -9.60
N PHE A 476 9.94 2.48 -8.43
CA PHE A 476 9.14 3.72 -8.34
C PHE A 476 9.77 4.94 -9.03
N PRO A 477 11.11 5.11 -9.09
CA PRO A 477 11.69 6.23 -9.83
C PRO A 477 11.35 6.23 -11.33
N PHE A 478 10.98 5.08 -11.89
CA PHE A 478 10.70 4.92 -13.32
C PHE A 478 9.22 4.81 -13.67
N GLN A 479 8.31 4.87 -12.70
CA GLN A 479 6.87 4.65 -12.94
C GLN A 479 6.27 5.70 -13.89
N GLU A 480 6.71 6.96 -13.83
CA GLU A 480 6.26 8.03 -14.72
C GLU A 480 6.79 7.90 -16.17
N ASN A 481 7.73 6.96 -16.44
CA ASN A 481 8.18 6.64 -17.80
C ASN A 481 7.13 5.84 -18.60
N ALA A 482 6.05 5.37 -17.96
CA ALA A 482 5.01 4.61 -18.63
C ALA A 482 4.27 5.44 -19.67
N ASP A 483 3.92 4.84 -20.83
CA ASP A 483 2.98 5.41 -21.80
C ASP A 483 1.54 5.29 -21.32
N ALA A 484 1.23 4.21 -20.59
CA ALA A 484 -0.07 3.97 -19.97
C ALA A 484 0.09 3.39 -18.56
N MET A 485 -0.86 3.69 -17.67
CA MET A 485 -0.93 3.11 -16.34
C MET A 485 -2.18 2.24 -16.20
N LEU A 486 -2.04 1.12 -15.49
CA LEU A 486 -3.10 0.18 -15.16
C LEU A 486 -3.17 0.00 -13.64
N ASN A 487 -4.29 0.42 -13.04
CA ASN A 487 -4.57 0.03 -11.67
C ASN A 487 -5.14 -1.38 -11.65
N THR A 488 -4.50 -2.25 -10.91
CA THR A 488 -4.86 -3.67 -10.78
C THR A 488 -5.65 -3.98 -9.51
N ALA A 489 -5.88 -2.97 -8.64
CA ALA A 489 -6.73 -3.14 -7.47
C ALA A 489 -8.20 -3.16 -7.86
N MET A 490 -8.96 -4.01 -7.19
CA MET A 490 -10.41 -4.12 -7.34
C MET A 490 -11.09 -3.56 -6.09
N LEU A 491 -12.22 -2.85 -6.23
CA LEU A 491 -12.94 -2.30 -5.07
C LEU A 491 -13.35 -3.38 -4.06
N TYR A 492 -13.69 -4.56 -4.52
CA TYR A 492 -14.12 -5.68 -3.70
C TYR A 492 -12.96 -6.56 -3.17
N GLU A 493 -11.74 -6.28 -3.57
CA GLU A 493 -10.60 -7.17 -3.42
C GLU A 493 -10.31 -7.56 -1.98
N LEU A 494 -10.25 -6.57 -1.07
CA LEU A 494 -9.90 -6.82 0.33
C LEU A 494 -10.95 -7.68 1.05
N ALA A 495 -12.21 -7.61 0.63
CA ALA A 495 -13.27 -8.47 1.15
C ALA A 495 -13.10 -9.93 0.74
N VAL A 496 -12.58 -10.18 -0.47
CA VAL A 496 -12.28 -11.55 -0.94
C VAL A 496 -10.97 -12.06 -0.35
N ILE A 497 -9.92 -11.22 -0.36
CA ILE A 497 -8.59 -11.55 0.18
C ILE A 497 -8.68 -11.90 1.67
N LYS A 498 -9.48 -11.18 2.44
CA LYS A 498 -9.72 -11.41 3.86
C LYS A 498 -9.94 -12.89 4.18
N MET A 499 -10.79 -13.56 3.42
CA MET A 499 -11.18 -14.95 3.68
C MET A 499 -10.00 -15.94 3.65
N GLN A 500 -8.93 -15.62 2.91
CA GLN A 500 -7.72 -16.45 2.84
C GLN A 500 -6.56 -15.89 3.67
N ALA A 501 -6.49 -14.57 3.84
CA ALA A 501 -5.41 -13.93 4.56
C ALA A 501 -5.54 -14.07 6.09
N GLU A 502 -6.76 -13.95 6.65
CA GLU A 502 -6.97 -14.03 8.10
C GLU A 502 -6.42 -15.33 8.71
N PRO A 503 -6.75 -16.54 8.19
CA PRO A 503 -6.22 -17.78 8.76
C PRO A 503 -4.69 -17.89 8.69
N LEU A 504 -4.04 -17.27 7.69
CA LEU A 504 -2.59 -17.26 7.55
C LEU A 504 -1.93 -16.29 8.54
N LEU A 505 -2.54 -15.12 8.73
CA LEU A 505 -2.07 -14.12 9.68
C LEU A 505 -2.24 -14.60 11.14
N GLU A 506 -3.30 -15.34 11.45
CA GLU A 506 -3.54 -15.93 12.76
C GLU A 506 -2.52 -16.99 13.16
N GLN A 507 -1.82 -17.59 12.18
CA GLN A 507 -0.75 -18.55 12.44
C GLN A 507 0.58 -17.88 12.83
N VAL A 508 0.71 -16.56 12.70
CA VAL A 508 1.94 -15.85 13.10
C VAL A 508 2.05 -15.84 14.62
N PRO A 509 3.15 -16.38 15.20
CA PRO A 509 3.28 -16.49 16.64
C PRO A 509 3.34 -15.14 17.37
N GLU A 510 2.69 -15.00 18.52
CA GLU A 510 2.71 -13.76 19.31
C GLU A 510 4.09 -13.35 19.83
N ASN A 511 5.03 -14.29 19.90
CA ASN A 511 6.36 -14.09 20.47
C ASN A 511 7.43 -13.68 19.43
N CYS A 512 7.05 -13.42 18.17
CA CYS A 512 7.96 -12.93 17.13
C CYS A 512 7.70 -11.44 16.79
N ASP A 513 8.67 -10.80 16.17
CA ASP A 513 8.60 -9.36 15.85
C ASP A 513 7.58 -9.06 14.72
N GLU A 514 7.36 -10.03 13.81
CA GLU A 514 6.40 -9.97 12.70
C GLU A 514 4.95 -9.92 13.18
N TYR A 515 4.69 -10.38 14.41
CA TYR A 515 3.35 -10.40 14.99
C TYR A 515 2.71 -8.99 15.04
N ALA A 516 3.51 -7.95 15.26
CA ALA A 516 3.00 -6.58 15.26
C ALA A 516 2.28 -6.22 13.94
N GLU A 517 2.87 -6.61 12.81
CA GLU A 517 2.31 -6.35 11.49
C GLU A 517 1.14 -7.30 11.17
N ALA A 518 1.27 -8.59 11.51
CA ALA A 518 0.18 -9.56 11.36
C ALA A 518 -1.06 -9.14 12.15
N TYR A 519 -0.89 -8.73 13.41
CA TYR A 519 -1.98 -8.24 14.27
C TYR A 519 -2.63 -6.96 13.71
N ARG A 520 -1.82 -6.03 13.18
CA ARG A 520 -2.31 -4.81 12.55
C ARG A 520 -3.18 -5.11 11.32
N LEU A 521 -2.73 -6.02 10.46
CA LEU A 521 -3.47 -6.43 9.26
C LEU A 521 -4.77 -7.16 9.63
N LEU A 522 -4.74 -8.05 10.62
CA LEU A 522 -5.95 -8.71 11.14
C LEU A 522 -6.97 -7.69 11.66
N LYS A 523 -6.51 -6.70 12.44
CA LYS A 523 -7.38 -5.64 12.97
C LYS A 523 -8.00 -4.80 11.85
N PHE A 524 -7.24 -4.50 10.81
CA PHE A 524 -7.70 -3.77 9.65
C PHE A 524 -8.75 -4.57 8.85
N LEU A 525 -8.49 -5.86 8.57
CA LEU A 525 -9.40 -6.70 7.80
C LEU A 525 -10.77 -6.90 8.47
N LYS A 526 -10.87 -6.74 9.79
CA LYS A 526 -12.14 -6.84 10.52
C LYS A 526 -13.22 -5.85 10.06
N TYR A 527 -12.82 -4.72 9.50
CA TYR A 527 -13.77 -3.73 8.99
C TYR A 527 -14.48 -4.17 7.70
N PHE A 528 -13.93 -5.13 6.96
CA PHE A 528 -14.53 -5.63 5.74
C PHE A 528 -15.49 -6.80 6.01
N LYS A 529 -16.63 -6.80 5.37
CA LYS A 529 -17.45 -8.00 5.22
C LYS A 529 -16.84 -8.89 4.16
N GLY A 530 -16.55 -10.15 4.52
CA GLY A 530 -15.96 -11.12 3.59
C GLY A 530 -16.97 -11.56 2.54
N ILE A 531 -16.52 -11.68 1.28
CA ILE A 531 -17.28 -12.29 0.20
C ILE A 531 -16.53 -13.50 -0.36
N PRO A 532 -17.25 -14.59 -0.74
CA PRO A 532 -16.60 -15.78 -1.27
C PRO A 532 -16.00 -15.52 -2.65
N PHE A 533 -14.81 -16.08 -2.92
CA PHE A 533 -14.13 -15.91 -4.22
C PHE A 533 -14.68 -16.78 -5.36
N ASN A 534 -15.61 -17.70 -5.07
CA ASN A 534 -16.16 -18.64 -6.06
C ASN A 534 -16.84 -17.94 -7.25
N ASN A 535 -17.42 -16.77 -7.01
CA ASN A 535 -18.14 -15.98 -8.01
C ASN A 535 -17.21 -15.09 -8.88
N LEU A 536 -15.92 -15.09 -8.63
CA LEU A 536 -14.98 -14.33 -9.44
C LEU A 536 -14.82 -14.98 -10.83
N PRO A 537 -14.78 -14.21 -11.92
CA PRO A 537 -14.44 -14.73 -13.23
C PRO A 537 -13.12 -15.53 -13.21
N PRO A 538 -12.99 -16.61 -14.00
CA PRO A 538 -11.75 -17.39 -14.04
C PRO A 538 -10.56 -16.61 -14.62
N THR A 539 -10.83 -15.51 -15.34
CA THR A 539 -9.82 -14.58 -15.88
C THR A 539 -9.53 -13.40 -14.96
N SER A 540 -10.22 -13.31 -13.80
CA SER A 540 -9.95 -12.24 -12.83
C SER A 540 -8.49 -12.22 -12.40
N LEU A 541 -7.95 -11.01 -12.28
CA LEU A 541 -6.59 -10.79 -11.82
C LEU A 541 -6.35 -11.40 -10.44
N LEU A 542 -7.34 -11.38 -9.56
CA LEU A 542 -7.22 -11.91 -8.22
C LEU A 542 -7.01 -13.43 -8.19
N ARG A 543 -7.38 -14.15 -9.26
CA ARG A 543 -7.16 -15.59 -9.38
C ARG A 543 -5.67 -15.98 -9.39
N GLU A 544 -4.77 -15.06 -9.77
CA GLU A 544 -3.31 -15.24 -9.63
C GLU A 544 -2.93 -15.56 -8.19
N PHE A 545 -3.58 -14.92 -7.23
CA PHE A 545 -3.30 -15.09 -5.80
C PHE A 545 -4.20 -16.14 -5.15
N LEU A 546 -5.48 -16.10 -5.46
CA LEU A 546 -6.51 -16.93 -4.84
C LEU A 546 -6.62 -18.34 -5.43
N GLY A 547 -6.12 -18.53 -6.65
CA GLY A 547 -6.23 -19.78 -7.41
C GLY A 547 -7.51 -19.91 -8.23
N GLY A 548 -7.60 -20.99 -9.01
CA GLY A 548 -8.71 -21.25 -9.92
C GLY A 548 -8.73 -20.35 -11.15
N SER A 549 -7.57 -19.87 -11.57
CA SER A 549 -7.41 -19.12 -12.82
C SER A 549 -7.54 -20.05 -14.03
N SER A 550 -8.10 -19.52 -15.15
CA SER A 550 -8.02 -20.14 -16.47
C SER A 550 -6.65 -19.94 -17.13
N PHE A 551 -5.81 -19.08 -16.56
CA PHE A 551 -4.44 -18.87 -17.02
C PHE A 551 -3.47 -19.84 -16.35
N HIS A 552 -2.46 -20.29 -17.10
CA HIS A 552 -1.32 -21.04 -16.56
C HIS A 552 -0.19 -20.08 -16.18
N TYR A 553 0.37 -20.22 -14.98
CA TYR A 553 1.43 -19.37 -14.43
C TYR A 553 2.77 -20.09 -14.35
#